data_b3f895c40d72e8b49a6e2cccd45869b6
#
_entry.id   b3f895c40d72e8b49a6e2cccd45869b6
#
_cell.length_a   1.000
_cell.length_b   1.000
_cell.length_c   1.000
_cell.angle_alpha   90.00
_cell.angle_beta   90.00
_cell.angle_gamma   90.00
#
_symmetry.space_group_name_H-M   'P 1'
#
loop_
_entity.id
_entity.type
_entity.pdbx_description
1 polymer ?
#
loop_
_entity_poly.entity_id
_entity_poly.type
_entity_poly.pdbx_seq_one_letter_code
_entity_poly.pdbx_strand_id
1 'polypeptide(L)'
;MICEPSLNEGETRDAYLERFRRVNRPPWTFLADQEWAQIDHHVTTCDLPETSATWLKLGRETGFARATERFCDLTGFYRIYRYDA
;
A
#
# COMPACT_ATOMS: atom_id res chain seq x y z
N MET A 1 6.26 -1.68 -13.75
CA MET A 1 6.26 -1.07 -12.40
C MET A 1 4.88 -1.17 -11.78
N ILE A 2 4.82 -1.34 -10.49
CA ILE A 2 3.55 -1.34 -9.73
C ILE A 2 3.62 -0.29 -8.63
N CYS A 3 2.48 0.33 -8.34
CA CYS A 3 2.33 1.28 -7.24
C CYS A 3 1.36 0.69 -6.23
N GLU A 4 1.83 0.42 -5.02
CA GLU A 4 1.03 -0.27 -4.00
C GLU A 4 1.11 0.44 -2.65
N PRO A 5 -0.01 0.50 -1.90
CA PRO A 5 0.05 0.80 -0.49
C PRO A 5 0.78 -0.35 0.22
N SER A 6 1.66 0.00 1.16
CA SER A 6 2.55 -1.00 1.75
C SER A 6 2.52 -0.96 3.27
N LEU A 7 2.59 -2.15 3.89
CA LEU A 7 2.82 -2.28 5.32
C LEU A 7 4.25 -1.85 5.66
N ASN A 8 4.41 -1.23 6.81
CA ASN A 8 5.73 -1.06 7.42
C ASN A 8 6.17 -2.39 8.05
N GLU A 9 7.47 -2.60 8.18
CA GLU A 9 7.98 -3.78 8.85
C GLU A 9 7.43 -3.87 10.27
N GLY A 10 6.87 -5.02 10.62
CA GLY A 10 6.27 -5.26 11.93
C GLY A 10 4.90 -4.63 12.16
N GLU A 11 4.36 -3.94 11.18
CA GLU A 11 3.04 -3.31 11.29
C GLU A 11 1.94 -4.37 11.20
N THR A 12 0.98 -4.32 12.12
CA THR A 12 -0.21 -5.18 12.04
C THR A 12 -1.18 -4.61 11.01
N ARG A 13 -2.14 -5.47 10.57
CA ARG A 13 -3.19 -5.02 9.66
C ARG A 13 -4.05 -3.92 10.29
N ASP A 14 -4.36 -4.00 11.57
CA ASP A 14 -5.15 -2.98 12.27
C ASP A 14 -4.40 -1.65 12.32
N ALA A 15 -3.11 -1.66 12.59
CA ALA A 15 -2.27 -0.45 12.58
C ALA A 15 -2.18 0.14 11.17
N TYR A 16 -2.09 -0.70 10.14
CA TYR A 16 -2.13 -0.27 8.75
C TYR A 16 -3.45 0.43 8.41
N LEU A 17 -4.59 -0.13 8.81
CA LEU A 17 -5.90 0.47 8.54
C LEU A 17 -6.06 1.82 9.23
N GLU A 18 -5.55 1.95 10.45
CA GLU A 18 -5.55 3.23 11.16
C GLU A 18 -4.69 4.25 10.43
N ARG A 19 -3.50 3.85 9.98
CA ARG A 19 -2.60 4.71 9.20
C ARG A 19 -3.24 5.09 7.86
N PHE A 20 -3.91 4.16 7.18
CA PHE A 20 -4.64 4.44 5.95
C PHE A 20 -5.65 5.58 6.15
N ARG A 21 -6.45 5.51 7.20
CA ARG A 21 -7.46 6.53 7.51
C ARG A 21 -6.83 7.88 7.83
N ARG A 22 -5.78 7.87 8.64
CA ARG A 22 -5.08 9.09 9.06
C ARG A 22 -4.40 9.80 7.88
N VAL A 23 -3.82 9.05 6.97
CA VAL A 23 -3.06 9.61 5.84
C VAL A 23 -3.98 10.06 4.70
N ASN A 24 -5.02 9.30 4.41
CA ASN A 24 -5.81 9.51 3.19
C ASN A 24 -7.08 10.35 3.41
N ARG A 25 -7.75 10.22 4.56
CA ARG A 25 -9.01 10.93 4.77
C ARG A 25 -8.86 12.46 4.74
N PRO A 26 -7.87 13.07 5.42
CA PRO A 26 -7.78 14.54 5.44
C PRO A 26 -7.62 15.20 4.07
N PRO A 27 -6.74 14.71 3.14
CA PRO A 27 -6.61 15.33 1.83
C PRO A 27 -7.77 15.04 0.88
N TRP A 28 -8.59 14.01 1.15
CA TRP A 28 -9.69 13.62 0.28
C TRP A 28 -11.00 14.34 0.66
N THR A 29 -10.93 15.66 0.73
CA THR A 29 -12.06 16.51 1.14
C THR A 29 -13.16 16.59 0.09
N PHE A 30 -12.88 16.19 -1.15
CA PHE A 30 -13.85 16.14 -2.25
C PHE A 30 -14.85 14.98 -2.14
N LEU A 31 -14.60 14.04 -1.22
CA LEU A 31 -15.49 12.90 -1.01
C LEU A 31 -16.51 13.23 0.07
N ALA A 32 -17.79 12.88 -0.20
CA ALA A 32 -18.83 12.88 0.84
C ALA A 32 -18.54 11.77 1.86
N ASP A 33 -19.07 11.93 3.07
CA ASP A 33 -18.87 10.94 4.13
C ASP A 33 -19.31 9.54 3.72
N GLN A 34 -20.40 9.43 2.97
CA GLN A 34 -20.89 8.15 2.47
C GLN A 34 -19.91 7.52 1.47
N GLU A 35 -19.34 8.32 0.60
CA GLU A 35 -18.34 7.84 -0.36
C GLU A 35 -17.08 7.35 0.34
N TRP A 36 -16.62 8.11 1.35
CA TRP A 36 -15.48 7.69 2.16
C TRP A 36 -15.77 6.37 2.89
N ALA A 37 -16.98 6.24 3.47
CA ALA A 37 -17.38 5.01 4.16
C ALA A 37 -17.33 3.79 3.24
N GLN A 38 -17.71 3.93 1.97
CA GLN A 38 -17.62 2.85 0.99
C GLN A 38 -16.18 2.46 0.70
N ILE A 39 -15.28 3.45 0.53
CA ILE A 39 -13.86 3.19 0.32
C ILE A 39 -13.26 2.52 1.54
N ASP A 40 -13.53 3.03 2.73
CA ASP A 40 -13.02 2.48 3.98
C ASP A 40 -13.47 1.02 4.18
N HIS A 41 -14.74 0.72 3.87
CA HIS A 41 -15.26 -0.63 3.94
C HIS A 41 -14.52 -1.56 2.95
N HIS A 42 -14.31 -1.11 1.72
CA HIS A 42 -13.59 -1.89 0.71
C HIS A 42 -12.15 -2.20 1.17
N VAL A 43 -11.43 -1.20 1.63
CA VAL A 43 -10.05 -1.38 2.12
C VAL A 43 -10.00 -2.32 3.31
N THR A 44 -10.95 -2.19 4.23
CA THR A 44 -11.03 -3.03 5.43
C THR A 44 -11.32 -4.49 5.11
N THR A 45 -12.15 -4.76 4.08
CA THR A 45 -12.60 -6.12 3.78
C THR A 45 -11.82 -6.81 2.67
N CYS A 46 -11.25 -6.06 1.73
CA CYS A 46 -10.71 -6.62 0.49
C CYS A 46 -9.19 -6.46 0.33
N ASP A 47 -8.60 -5.40 0.87
CA ASP A 47 -7.17 -5.15 0.69
C ASP A 47 -6.33 -6.01 1.65
N LEU A 48 -5.30 -6.64 1.09
CA LEU A 48 -4.32 -7.42 1.83
C LEU A 48 -2.93 -6.82 1.57
N PRO A 49 -2.56 -5.74 2.28
CA PRO A 49 -1.28 -5.09 2.03
C PRO A 49 -0.09 -5.93 2.47
N GLU A 50 1.04 -5.73 1.80
CA GLU A 50 2.29 -6.43 2.06
C GLU A 50 3.41 -5.44 2.32
N THR A 51 4.49 -5.90 2.96
CA THR A 51 5.69 -5.09 3.16
C THR A 51 6.49 -4.96 1.88
N SER A 52 7.38 -3.95 1.82
CA SER A 52 8.36 -3.83 0.72
C SER A 52 9.16 -5.11 0.52
N ALA A 53 9.65 -5.71 1.60
CA ALA A 53 10.42 -6.95 1.51
C ALA A 53 9.64 -8.06 0.83
N THR A 54 8.35 -8.20 1.14
CA THR A 54 7.48 -9.19 0.53
C THR A 54 7.23 -8.87 -0.96
N TRP A 55 6.98 -7.62 -1.32
CA TRP A 55 6.82 -7.22 -2.72
C TRP A 55 8.06 -7.53 -3.55
N LEU A 56 9.25 -7.23 -3.02
CA LEU A 56 10.51 -7.50 -3.71
C LEU A 56 10.75 -9.01 -3.85
N LYS A 57 10.50 -9.77 -2.80
CA LYS A 57 10.62 -11.23 -2.82
C LYS A 57 9.67 -11.85 -3.84
N LEU A 58 8.43 -11.39 -3.88
CA LEU A 58 7.43 -11.88 -4.82
C LEU A 58 7.86 -11.68 -6.27
N GLY A 59 8.41 -10.51 -6.59
CA GLY A 59 8.94 -10.24 -7.93
C GLY A 59 10.02 -11.24 -8.32
N ARG A 60 10.95 -11.54 -7.43
CA ARG A 60 12.02 -12.50 -7.69
C ARG A 60 11.50 -13.93 -7.82
N GLU A 61 10.56 -14.32 -6.98
CA GLU A 61 9.98 -15.68 -6.98
C GLU A 61 9.13 -15.95 -8.22
N THR A 62 8.57 -14.91 -8.84
CA THR A 62 7.77 -15.05 -10.05
C THR A 62 8.60 -15.02 -11.34
N GLY A 63 9.92 -15.03 -11.23
CA GLY A 63 10.80 -15.19 -12.38
C GLY A 63 11.50 -13.92 -12.86
N PHE A 64 11.34 -12.80 -12.18
CA PHE A 64 12.07 -11.59 -12.52
C PHE A 64 13.50 -11.66 -11.98
N ALA A 65 14.47 -11.24 -12.79
CA ALA A 65 15.89 -11.25 -12.40
C ALA A 65 16.17 -10.23 -11.30
N ARG A 66 15.43 -9.12 -11.28
CA ARG A 66 15.63 -8.04 -10.31
C ARG A 66 14.30 -7.46 -9.87
N ALA A 67 14.21 -7.14 -8.57
CA ALA A 67 13.08 -6.42 -8.01
C ALA A 67 13.63 -5.31 -7.11
N THR A 68 13.22 -4.06 -7.35
CA THR A 68 13.71 -2.90 -6.61
C THR A 68 12.57 -1.97 -6.21
N GLU A 69 12.69 -1.32 -5.04
CA GLU A 69 11.82 -0.22 -4.67
C GLU A 69 12.40 1.06 -5.30
N ARG A 70 11.60 1.71 -6.14
CA ARG A 70 12.04 2.90 -6.90
C ARG A 70 11.60 4.21 -6.27
N PHE A 71 10.54 4.18 -5.47
CA PHE A 71 9.97 5.39 -4.90
C PHE A 71 9.17 5.06 -3.64
N CYS A 72 9.23 5.95 -2.66
CA CYS A 72 8.39 5.92 -1.49
C CYS A 72 7.88 7.34 -1.26
N ASP A 73 6.57 7.53 -1.11
CA ASP A 73 6.03 8.87 -0.86
C ASP A 73 6.41 9.37 0.54
N LEU A 74 6.18 10.67 0.79
CA LEU A 74 6.57 11.28 2.07
C LEU A 74 5.88 10.67 3.29
N THR A 75 4.70 10.07 3.09
CA THR A 75 3.94 9.42 4.16
C THR A 75 4.40 7.98 4.42
N GLY A 76 5.20 7.41 3.51
CA GLY A 76 5.60 6.01 3.56
C GLY A 76 4.48 5.04 3.22
N PHE A 77 3.31 5.53 2.78
CA PHE A 77 2.14 4.70 2.52
C PHE A 77 2.18 4.07 1.13
N TYR A 78 2.46 4.86 0.11
CA TYR A 78 2.53 4.38 -1.27
C TYR A 78 3.97 4.21 -1.71
N ARG A 79 4.27 3.06 -2.35
CA ARG A 79 5.60 2.74 -2.87
C ARG A 79 5.49 2.21 -4.29
N ILE A 80 6.51 2.50 -5.10
CA ILE A 80 6.59 2.02 -6.47
C ILE A 80 7.70 0.99 -6.55
N TYR A 81 7.38 -0.18 -7.08
CA TYR A 81 8.32 -1.28 -7.27
C TYR A 81 8.55 -1.51 -8.75
N ARG A 82 9.78 -1.87 -9.09
CA ARG A 82 10.16 -2.22 -10.44
C ARG A 82 10.65 -3.66 -10.47
N TYR A 83 10.07 -4.45 -11.37
CA TYR A 83 10.49 -5.82 -11.63
C TYR A 83 11.14 -5.86 -13.01
N ASP A 84 12.37 -6.39 -13.09
CA ASP A 84 13.13 -6.49 -14.34
C ASP A 84 13.32 -7.95 -14.72
N ALA A 85 13.18 -8.20 -16.02
CA ALA A 85 13.36 -9.54 -16.59
C ALA A 85 14.82 -10.02 -16.52
#